data_924973822038fcc1caba619b9739f0ec
#
_entry.id   924973822038fcc1caba619b9739f0ec
#
_cell.length_a   1.000
_cell.length_b   1.000
_cell.length_c   1.000
_cell.angle_alpha   90.00
_cell.angle_beta   90.00
_cell.angle_gamma   90.00
#
_symmetry.space_group_name_H-M   'P 1'
#
loop_
_entity.id
_entity.type
_entity.pdbx_description
1 polymer ?
#
loop_
_entity_poly.entity_id
_entity_poly.type
_entity_poly.pdbx_seq_one_letter_code
_entity_poly.pdbx_strand_id
1 'polypeptide(L)'
;MRKLIAAGLVVVTVALTLVFAQSRALGQAAKSADPIFGRWMMDQTRSVNNRGGDHATFPTQHVRILAPDGDGVRNTLFNSPAAPPQYSYSARFDGKDHPDSRFPGRDQTLAHWHLAPDVIVRQQKTDGKTSEWVIYTVSSDGKVFTSISWAPSNPELQDVQVFTRAN
;
A
#
# COMPACT_ATOMS: atom_id res chain seq x y z
N MET A 1 -48.44 -32.29 -33.26
CA MET A 1 -47.04 -31.82 -33.48
C MET A 1 -46.68 -30.49 -32.80
N ARG A 2 -47.45 -29.98 -31.80
CA ARG A 2 -47.15 -28.68 -31.12
C ARG A 2 -46.55 -28.81 -29.71
N LYS A 3 -46.44 -30.04 -29.16
CA LYS A 3 -45.96 -30.25 -27.78
C LYS A 3 -44.46 -30.54 -27.64
N LEU A 4 -43.75 -30.84 -28.73
CA LEU A 4 -42.31 -31.13 -28.70
C LEU A 4 -41.40 -29.89 -28.81
N ILE A 5 -41.91 -28.75 -29.24
CA ILE A 5 -41.12 -27.52 -29.42
C ILE A 5 -40.95 -26.78 -28.07
N ALA A 6 -41.89 -26.91 -27.14
CA ALA A 6 -41.82 -26.23 -25.84
C ALA A 6 -40.79 -26.87 -24.88
N ALA A 7 -40.55 -28.17 -24.97
CA ALA A 7 -39.57 -28.84 -24.09
C ALA A 7 -38.11 -28.53 -24.47
N GLY A 8 -37.82 -28.31 -25.76
CA GLY A 8 -36.47 -27.97 -26.23
C GLY A 8 -36.03 -26.56 -25.82
N LEU A 9 -36.96 -25.62 -25.75
CA LEU A 9 -36.64 -24.22 -25.43
C LEU A 9 -36.31 -24.04 -23.95
N VAL A 10 -36.93 -24.81 -23.05
CA VAL A 10 -36.68 -24.74 -21.60
C VAL A 10 -35.29 -25.27 -21.24
N VAL A 11 -34.85 -26.35 -21.91
CA VAL A 11 -33.56 -26.99 -21.65
C VAL A 11 -32.41 -26.07 -22.10
N VAL A 12 -32.56 -25.38 -23.23
CA VAL A 12 -31.54 -24.44 -23.73
C VAL A 12 -31.41 -23.21 -22.83
N THR A 13 -32.55 -22.70 -22.30
CA THR A 13 -32.52 -21.52 -21.41
C THR A 13 -31.88 -21.83 -20.05
N VAL A 14 -32.11 -23.03 -19.48
CA VAL A 14 -31.47 -23.43 -18.22
C VAL A 14 -29.98 -23.68 -18.39
N ALA A 15 -29.57 -24.26 -19.51
CA ALA A 15 -28.14 -24.46 -19.81
C ALA A 15 -27.38 -23.13 -19.99
N LEU A 16 -28.00 -22.13 -20.65
CA LEU A 16 -27.40 -20.81 -20.83
C LEU A 16 -27.25 -20.04 -19.50
N THR A 17 -28.26 -20.12 -18.63
CA THR A 17 -28.20 -19.44 -17.32
C THR A 17 -27.13 -20.06 -16.40
N LEU A 18 -26.92 -21.39 -16.44
CA LEU A 18 -25.86 -22.05 -15.69
C LEU A 18 -24.46 -21.68 -16.19
N VAL A 19 -24.24 -21.51 -17.48
CA VAL A 19 -22.95 -21.08 -18.05
C VAL A 19 -22.63 -19.65 -17.64
N PHE A 20 -23.61 -18.72 -17.65
CA PHE A 20 -23.40 -17.36 -17.20
C PHE A 20 -23.17 -17.24 -15.68
N ALA A 21 -23.77 -18.09 -14.86
CA ALA A 21 -23.54 -18.14 -13.43
C ALA A 21 -22.14 -18.66 -13.10
N GLN A 22 -21.65 -19.65 -13.82
CA GLN A 22 -20.29 -20.18 -13.66
C GLN A 22 -19.22 -19.18 -14.16
N SER A 23 -19.48 -18.43 -15.23
CA SER A 23 -18.57 -17.40 -15.72
C SER A 23 -18.40 -16.24 -14.72
N ARG A 24 -19.46 -15.90 -13.96
CA ARG A 24 -19.38 -14.90 -12.89
C ARG A 24 -18.63 -15.42 -11.66
N ALA A 25 -18.75 -16.71 -11.34
CA ALA A 25 -18.02 -17.31 -10.22
C ALA A 25 -16.52 -17.46 -10.51
N LEU A 26 -16.13 -17.68 -11.76
CA LEU A 26 -14.73 -17.73 -12.18
C LEU A 26 -14.07 -16.33 -12.30
N GLY A 27 -14.86 -15.26 -12.42
CA GLY A 27 -14.38 -13.87 -12.43
C GLY A 27 -14.17 -13.25 -11.05
N GLN A 28 -14.64 -13.91 -9.99
CA GLN A 28 -14.37 -13.57 -8.59
C GLN A 28 -13.30 -14.49 -7.98
N ALA A 29 -12.22 -14.79 -8.71
CA ALA A 29 -10.97 -15.13 -8.05
C ALA A 29 -10.72 -14.00 -7.05
N ALA A 30 -10.71 -14.33 -5.76
CA ALA A 30 -10.47 -13.37 -4.69
C ALA A 30 -9.29 -12.49 -5.14
N LYS A 31 -9.53 -11.18 -5.34
CA LYS A 31 -8.49 -10.22 -5.70
C LYS A 31 -7.43 -10.42 -4.62
N SER A 32 -6.31 -11.05 -4.96
CA SER A 32 -5.26 -11.32 -3.99
C SER A 32 -4.95 -9.96 -3.37
N ALA A 33 -4.95 -9.89 -2.04
CA ALA A 33 -4.64 -8.63 -1.36
C ALA A 33 -3.32 -8.13 -1.93
N ASP A 34 -3.27 -6.85 -2.31
CA ASP A 34 -2.05 -6.26 -2.86
C ASP A 34 -0.87 -6.60 -1.95
N PRO A 35 0.24 -7.11 -2.48
CA PRO A 35 1.34 -7.61 -1.66
C PRO A 35 1.95 -6.53 -0.75
N ILE A 36 1.69 -5.26 -1.04
CA ILE A 36 2.19 -4.15 -0.22
C ILE A 36 1.49 -4.06 1.15
N PHE A 37 0.24 -4.55 1.25
CA PHE A 37 -0.47 -4.56 2.53
C PHE A 37 0.02 -5.68 3.43
N GLY A 38 0.24 -5.35 4.71
CA GLY A 38 0.69 -6.30 5.70
C GLY A 38 1.42 -5.64 6.85
N ARG A 39 1.97 -6.50 7.73
CA ARG A 39 2.84 -6.12 8.82
C ARG A 39 4.30 -6.36 8.41
N TRP A 40 5.14 -5.35 8.60
CA TRP A 40 6.51 -5.32 8.12
C TRP A 40 7.45 -4.97 9.27
N MET A 41 8.48 -5.76 9.49
CA MET A 41 9.49 -5.54 10.52
C MET A 41 10.80 -5.10 9.88
N MET A 42 11.36 -3.98 10.33
CA MET A 42 12.60 -3.44 9.76
C MET A 42 13.78 -4.38 9.96
N ASP A 43 14.52 -4.58 8.91
CA ASP A 43 15.85 -5.17 8.92
C ASP A 43 16.87 -4.01 9.03
N GLN A 44 17.34 -3.76 10.24
CA GLN A 44 18.27 -2.66 10.52
C GLN A 44 19.61 -2.84 9.79
N THR A 45 20.03 -4.08 9.54
CA THR A 45 21.33 -4.38 8.88
C THR A 45 21.32 -4.05 7.38
N ARG A 46 20.13 -4.01 6.78
CA ARG A 46 19.92 -3.68 5.36
C ARG A 46 19.38 -2.26 5.16
N SER A 47 19.12 -1.55 6.25
CA SER A 47 18.54 -0.20 6.23
C SER A 47 19.63 0.84 6.42
N VAL A 48 19.51 1.98 5.70
CA VAL A 48 20.49 3.07 5.73
C VAL A 48 19.76 4.39 5.98
N ASN A 49 20.22 5.14 6.98
CA ASN A 49 19.76 6.49 7.28
C ASN A 49 20.81 7.49 6.77
N ASN A 50 20.58 8.09 5.62
CA ASN A 50 21.49 9.05 5.03
C ASN A 50 21.15 10.50 5.36
N ARG A 51 19.94 10.81 5.84
CA ARG A 51 19.53 12.18 6.17
C ARG A 51 20.30 12.77 7.35
N GLY A 52 20.84 11.91 8.21
CA GLY A 52 21.74 12.30 9.28
C GLY A 52 23.16 12.65 8.81
N GLY A 53 23.50 12.43 7.53
CA GLY A 53 24.82 12.74 6.96
C GLY A 53 25.90 11.68 7.18
N ASP A 54 25.68 10.68 8.03
CA ASP A 54 26.75 9.77 8.49
C ASP A 54 26.55 8.31 8.09
N HIS A 55 25.70 8.00 7.10
CA HIS A 55 25.32 6.62 6.76
C HIS A 55 24.94 5.79 7.98
N ALA A 56 24.29 6.44 8.96
CA ALA A 56 23.97 5.83 10.23
C ALA A 56 22.92 4.71 10.07
N THR A 57 23.02 3.68 10.89
CA THR A 57 21.95 2.70 11.02
C THR A 57 20.76 3.31 11.76
N PHE A 58 19.55 2.82 11.48
CA PHE A 58 18.39 3.22 12.27
C PHE A 58 18.56 2.72 13.71
N PRO A 59 18.39 3.59 14.72
CA PRO A 59 18.65 3.22 16.14
C PRO A 59 17.60 2.26 16.70
N THR A 60 16.45 2.16 16.05
CA THR A 60 15.30 1.34 16.51
C THR A 60 14.80 0.43 15.40
N GLN A 61 14.31 -0.76 15.80
CA GLN A 61 13.67 -1.70 14.89
C GLN A 61 12.22 -1.29 14.67
N HIS A 62 11.96 -0.50 13.63
CA HIS A 62 10.61 -0.08 13.30
C HIS A 62 9.73 -1.26 12.88
N VAL A 63 8.44 -1.16 13.22
CA VAL A 63 7.39 -1.99 12.62
C VAL A 63 6.44 -1.09 11.87
N ARG A 64 6.15 -1.44 10.62
CA ARG A 64 5.18 -0.72 9.78
C ARG A 64 4.02 -1.64 9.45
N ILE A 65 2.80 -1.12 9.57
CA ILE A 65 1.59 -1.79 9.11
C ILE A 65 0.99 -0.94 8.01
N LEU A 66 0.83 -1.53 6.83
CA LEU A 66 0.05 -0.97 5.73
C LEU A 66 -1.22 -1.79 5.60
N ALA A 67 -2.37 -1.16 5.74
CA ALA A 67 -3.67 -1.81 5.62
C ALA A 67 -4.55 -1.05 4.63
N PRO A 68 -5.42 -1.74 3.86
CA PRO A 68 -6.42 -1.05 3.04
C PRO A 68 -7.31 -0.18 3.94
N ASP A 69 -7.68 1.02 3.44
CA ASP A 69 -8.60 1.92 4.11
C ASP A 69 -9.47 2.65 3.07
N GLY A 70 -10.64 2.09 2.76
CA GLY A 70 -11.48 2.56 1.67
C GLY A 70 -10.76 2.48 0.32
N ASP A 71 -10.64 3.63 -0.35
CA ASP A 71 -9.92 3.83 -1.61
C ASP A 71 -8.44 4.23 -1.40
N GLY A 72 -7.90 3.92 -0.23
CA GLY A 72 -6.56 4.33 0.16
C GLY A 72 -5.84 3.35 1.07
N VAL A 73 -4.96 3.88 1.90
CA VAL A 73 -4.10 3.13 2.82
C VAL A 73 -4.14 3.73 4.22
N ARG A 74 -4.20 2.89 5.24
CA ARG A 74 -3.81 3.23 6.59
C ARG A 74 -2.36 2.81 6.81
N ASN A 75 -1.52 3.77 7.18
CA ASN A 75 -0.10 3.55 7.49
C ASN A 75 0.14 3.79 8.97
N THR A 76 0.55 2.75 9.68
CA THR A 76 0.89 2.81 11.11
C THR A 76 2.36 2.45 11.29
N LEU A 77 3.10 3.30 12.02
CA LEU A 77 4.50 3.08 12.36
C LEU A 77 4.66 2.92 13.87
N PHE A 78 5.47 1.95 14.25
CA PHE A 78 5.89 1.69 15.63
C PHE A 78 7.41 1.81 15.70
N ASN A 79 7.95 2.42 16.76
CA ASN A 79 9.40 2.53 16.98
C ASN A 79 10.04 1.20 17.39
N SER A 80 9.24 0.27 17.92
CA SER A 80 9.67 -1.12 18.21
C SER A 80 8.46 -2.04 18.20
N PRO A 81 8.65 -3.38 18.13
CA PRO A 81 7.55 -4.35 18.12
C PRO A 81 6.62 -4.29 19.33
N ALA A 82 7.14 -3.86 20.49
CA ALA A 82 6.40 -3.78 21.77
C ALA A 82 5.92 -2.37 22.12
N ALA A 83 6.31 -1.33 21.34
CA ALA A 83 5.90 0.05 21.60
C ALA A 83 4.46 0.32 21.12
N PRO A 84 3.77 1.33 21.67
CA PRO A 84 2.57 1.87 21.05
C PRO A 84 2.90 2.50 19.69
N PRO A 85 1.91 2.72 18.81
CA PRO A 85 2.13 3.41 17.55
C PRO A 85 2.78 4.77 17.77
N GLN A 86 3.84 5.06 17.03
CA GLN A 86 4.42 6.39 16.94
C GLN A 86 3.47 7.34 16.22
N TYR A 87 2.87 6.85 15.12
CA TYR A 87 1.81 7.52 14.40
C TYR A 87 0.96 6.50 13.62
N SER A 88 -0.25 6.93 13.28
CA SER A 88 -1.10 6.28 12.30
C SER A 88 -1.82 7.37 11.51
N TYR A 89 -1.91 7.19 10.19
CA TYR A 89 -2.69 8.07 9.33
C TYR A 89 -3.32 7.29 8.19
N SER A 90 -4.42 7.83 7.66
CA SER A 90 -5.08 7.33 6.45
C SER A 90 -4.86 8.29 5.30
N ALA A 91 -4.71 7.76 4.09
CA ALA A 91 -4.53 8.55 2.87
C ALA A 91 -5.23 7.88 1.69
N ARG A 92 -5.86 8.69 0.82
CA ARG A 92 -6.49 8.21 -0.41
C ARG A 92 -5.46 8.10 -1.53
N PHE A 93 -5.70 7.19 -2.48
CA PHE A 93 -4.88 7.05 -3.69
C PHE A 93 -5.36 7.92 -4.85
N ASP A 94 -5.76 9.16 -4.58
CA ASP A 94 -6.30 10.09 -5.58
C ASP A 94 -5.28 11.11 -6.10
N GLY A 95 -4.05 11.07 -5.58
CA GLY A 95 -2.97 11.97 -5.96
C GLY A 95 -3.17 13.43 -5.55
N LYS A 96 -4.18 13.72 -4.73
CA LYS A 96 -4.47 15.07 -4.24
C LYS A 96 -3.85 15.32 -2.88
N ASP A 97 -3.58 16.58 -2.60
CA ASP A 97 -3.09 17.01 -1.30
C ASP A 97 -4.21 16.91 -0.25
N HIS A 98 -3.98 16.13 0.80
CA HIS A 98 -4.84 16.02 1.97
C HIS A 98 -4.06 16.47 3.21
N PRO A 99 -4.72 17.10 4.22
CA PRO A 99 -4.06 17.46 5.46
C PRO A 99 -3.37 16.26 6.11
N ASP A 100 -2.14 16.45 6.57
CA ASP A 100 -1.40 15.41 7.28
C ASP A 100 -1.86 15.31 8.73
N SER A 101 -2.67 14.30 9.03
CA SER A 101 -3.24 14.08 10.36
C SER A 101 -2.21 13.79 11.46
N ARG A 102 -0.94 13.51 11.10
CA ARG A 102 0.16 13.34 12.06
C ARG A 102 0.55 14.67 12.73
N PHE A 103 0.25 15.78 12.06
CA PHE A 103 0.66 17.12 12.48
C PHE A 103 -0.53 18.10 12.44
N PRO A 104 -1.54 17.90 13.32
CA PRO A 104 -2.72 18.75 13.33
C PRO A 104 -2.33 20.23 13.56
N GLY A 105 -2.91 21.12 12.78
CA GLY A 105 -2.66 22.57 12.88
C GLY A 105 -1.40 23.06 12.17
N ARG A 106 -0.64 22.16 11.50
CA ARG A 106 0.48 22.54 10.61
C ARG A 106 0.01 22.59 9.16
N ASP A 107 0.61 23.47 8.36
CA ASP A 107 0.43 23.49 6.90
C ASP A 107 1.27 22.37 6.28
N GLN A 108 0.80 21.13 6.52
CA GLN A 108 1.41 19.94 5.95
C GLN A 108 0.35 19.10 5.27
N THR A 109 0.67 18.64 4.06
CA THR A 109 -0.21 17.79 3.26
C THR A 109 0.51 16.55 2.76
N LEU A 110 -0.28 15.51 2.49
CA LEU A 110 0.16 14.26 1.87
C LEU A 110 -0.66 13.99 0.61
N ALA A 111 0.01 13.60 -0.45
CA ALA A 111 -0.62 13.01 -1.63
C ALA A 111 -0.06 11.60 -1.84
N HIS A 112 -0.94 10.65 -2.20
CA HIS A 112 -0.57 9.25 -2.42
C HIS A 112 -1.06 8.77 -3.78
N TRP A 113 -0.25 7.95 -4.43
CA TRP A 113 -0.56 7.24 -5.68
C TRP A 113 -0.28 5.77 -5.49
N HIS A 114 -1.22 4.91 -5.88
CA HIS A 114 -1.04 3.46 -5.98
C HIS A 114 -0.77 3.13 -7.43
N LEU A 115 0.50 3.03 -7.80
CA LEU A 115 0.93 2.89 -9.20
C LEU A 115 0.85 1.45 -9.70
N ALA A 116 1.03 0.49 -8.79
CA ALA A 116 0.93 -0.94 -9.03
C ALA A 116 0.59 -1.65 -7.72
N PRO A 117 0.15 -2.94 -7.73
CA PRO A 117 -0.18 -3.67 -6.51
C PRO A 117 0.94 -3.72 -5.47
N ASP A 118 2.18 -3.58 -5.91
CA ASP A 118 3.40 -3.61 -5.12
C ASP A 118 4.10 -2.25 -4.99
N VAL A 119 3.49 -1.15 -5.52
CA VAL A 119 4.12 0.19 -5.55
C VAL A 119 3.17 1.29 -5.09
N ILE A 120 3.54 2.00 -4.04
CA ILE A 120 2.89 3.24 -3.60
C ILE A 120 3.93 4.37 -3.63
N VAL A 121 3.52 5.54 -4.14
CA VAL A 121 4.30 6.79 -4.06
C VAL A 121 3.58 7.75 -3.12
N ARG A 122 4.36 8.43 -2.28
CA ARG A 122 3.88 9.48 -1.39
C ARG A 122 4.67 10.76 -1.60
N GLN A 123 3.97 11.87 -1.68
CA GLN A 123 4.53 13.21 -1.59
C GLN A 123 4.10 13.85 -0.28
N GLN A 124 5.02 14.49 0.42
CA GLN A 124 4.70 15.38 1.52
C GLN A 124 5.04 16.81 1.13
N LYS A 125 4.15 17.74 1.48
CA LYS A 125 4.40 19.18 1.34
C LYS A 125 4.36 19.85 2.72
N THR A 126 5.15 20.90 2.87
CA THR A 126 5.15 21.80 4.02
C THR A 126 5.09 23.22 3.46
N ASP A 127 4.16 24.03 3.92
CA ASP A 127 3.91 25.38 3.42
C ASP A 127 3.76 25.41 1.88
N GLY A 128 3.00 24.46 1.35
CA GLY A 128 2.74 24.30 -0.09
C GLY A 128 3.92 23.80 -0.93
N LYS A 129 5.12 23.58 -0.35
CA LYS A 129 6.32 23.13 -1.06
C LYS A 129 6.61 21.67 -0.74
N THR A 130 7.01 20.89 -1.75
CA THR A 130 7.41 19.49 -1.55
C THR A 130 8.60 19.41 -0.60
N SER A 131 8.41 18.78 0.55
CA SER A 131 9.44 18.57 1.57
C SER A 131 10.00 17.14 1.54
N GLU A 132 9.22 16.17 1.06
CA GLU A 132 9.63 14.78 1.00
C GLU A 132 8.93 14.01 -0.11
N TRP A 133 9.68 13.12 -0.76
CA TRP A 133 9.16 12.02 -1.56
C TRP A 133 9.43 10.69 -0.87
N VAL A 134 8.52 9.75 -1.02
CA VAL A 134 8.71 8.36 -0.58
C VAL A 134 8.18 7.41 -1.62
N ILE A 135 8.96 6.37 -1.92
CA ILE A 135 8.51 5.24 -2.70
C ILE A 135 8.47 4.02 -1.78
N TYR A 136 7.34 3.34 -1.78
CA TYR A 136 7.15 2.04 -1.14
C TYR A 136 7.06 0.97 -2.21
N THR A 137 7.87 -0.08 -2.08
CA THR A 137 7.84 -1.22 -3.00
C THR A 137 7.88 -2.54 -2.26
N VAL A 138 7.34 -3.59 -2.88
CA VAL A 138 7.43 -4.95 -2.38
C VAL A 138 8.08 -5.84 -3.44
N SER A 139 8.97 -6.74 -3.01
CA SER A 139 9.59 -7.73 -3.88
C SER A 139 8.54 -8.66 -4.52
N SER A 140 8.84 -9.21 -5.68
CA SER A 140 7.93 -10.09 -6.43
C SER A 140 7.49 -11.34 -5.66
N ASP A 141 8.30 -11.80 -4.70
CA ASP A 141 7.96 -12.91 -3.80
C ASP A 141 7.12 -12.48 -2.57
N GLY A 142 6.81 -11.18 -2.44
CA GLY A 142 6.01 -10.61 -1.38
C GLY A 142 6.67 -10.58 0.00
N LYS A 143 7.98 -10.84 0.11
CA LYS A 143 8.65 -11.02 1.41
C LYS A 143 9.42 -9.80 1.89
N VAL A 144 9.84 -8.93 0.98
CA VAL A 144 10.64 -7.74 1.29
C VAL A 144 9.88 -6.49 0.90
N PHE A 145 9.72 -5.59 1.85
CA PHE A 145 9.18 -4.25 1.63
C PHE A 145 10.32 -3.24 1.76
N THR A 146 10.40 -2.30 0.83
CA THR A 146 11.39 -1.24 0.83
C THR A 146 10.70 0.13 0.82
N SER A 147 11.15 1.01 1.69
CA SER A 147 10.75 2.43 1.71
C SER A 147 11.98 3.27 1.41
N ILE A 148 11.96 4.01 0.30
CA ILE A 148 13.01 4.95 -0.07
C ILE A 148 12.44 6.35 0.07
N SER A 149 13.12 7.22 0.83
CA SER A 149 12.66 8.60 1.02
C SER A 149 13.79 9.61 0.86
N TRP A 150 13.45 10.77 0.31
CA TRP A 150 14.39 11.86 0.12
C TRP A 150 13.69 13.22 0.15
N ALA A 151 14.47 14.25 0.48
CA ALA A 151 14.06 15.66 0.32
C ALA A 151 14.47 16.16 -1.08
N PRO A 152 13.61 16.88 -1.82
CA PRO A 152 13.99 17.45 -3.11
C PRO A 152 15.19 18.42 -3.07
N SER A 153 15.45 19.02 -1.90
CA SER A 153 16.63 19.88 -1.69
C SER A 153 17.95 19.13 -1.64
N ASN A 154 17.93 17.83 -1.30
CA ASN A 154 19.11 16.97 -1.19
C ASN A 154 18.77 15.57 -1.72
N PRO A 155 18.55 15.41 -3.02
CA PRO A 155 18.04 14.14 -3.58
C PRO A 155 19.08 13.00 -3.50
N GLU A 156 20.35 13.30 -3.28
CA GLU A 156 21.44 12.34 -3.07
C GLU A 156 21.41 11.72 -1.67
N LEU A 157 20.78 12.36 -0.69
CA LEU A 157 20.67 11.86 0.68
C LEU A 157 19.36 11.08 0.85
N GLN A 158 19.37 9.81 0.47
CA GLN A 158 18.20 8.94 0.53
C GLN A 158 18.24 8.07 1.77
N ASP A 159 17.13 8.06 2.55
CA ASP A 159 16.92 7.03 3.56
C ASP A 159 16.35 5.79 2.88
N VAL A 160 16.95 4.65 3.12
CA VAL A 160 16.49 3.36 2.65
C VAL A 160 16.13 2.49 3.83
N GLN A 161 14.84 2.18 3.99
CA GLN A 161 14.35 1.29 5.02
C GLN A 161 13.92 -0.03 4.37
N VAL A 162 14.55 -1.11 4.77
CA VAL A 162 14.24 -2.46 4.30
C VAL A 162 13.51 -3.20 5.43
N PHE A 163 12.42 -3.86 5.06
CA PHE A 163 11.60 -4.61 6.00
C PHE A 163 11.38 -6.04 5.48
N THR A 164 11.18 -6.96 6.39
CA THR A 164 10.71 -8.31 6.10
C THR A 164 9.26 -8.46 6.57
N ARG A 165 8.52 -9.32 5.90
CA ARG A 165 7.13 -9.60 6.29
C ARG A 165 7.12 -10.25 7.66
N ALA A 166 6.34 -9.69 8.59
CA ALA A 166 6.10 -10.30 9.89
C ALA A 166 4.81 -11.16 9.82
N ASN A 167 4.91 -12.35 10.37
CA ASN A 167 3.78 -13.27 10.54
C ASN A 167 2.85 -12.81 11.67
#